data_e4603b801be88191b8b4110f910a3e3b
#
_entry.id   e4603b801be88191b8b4110f910a3e3b
#
_cell.length_a   1.000
_cell.length_b   1.000
_cell.length_c   1.000
_cell.angle_alpha   90.00
_cell.angle_beta   90.00
_cell.angle_gamma   90.00
#
_symmetry.space_group_name_H-M   'P 1'
#
loop_
_entity.id
_entity.type
_entity.pdbx_description
1 polymer ?
#
loop_
_entity_poly.entity_id
_entity_poly.type
_entity_poly.pdbx_seq_one_letter_code
_entity_poly.pdbx_strand_id
1 'polypeptide(L)'
;MIKDIKENEFSFGSIKEKLFTFKELETLLNLRPFTNNRRFIFTKSTNRRFEWDNNYWASDRNCWPISLIKKLTKEGTCYLTDCSRANLKINNIADELEKKFDSPVDCHIYFSLHEGSASFDKHKDLANNFIVACEGEIKFEIFLNKKIIKKLKTGDYIYIPAGVYHRAVPLTDKRISCSFAIKKPSGGIREERTWLEIV
;
A
#
# COMPACT_ATOMS: atom_id res chain seq x y z
N MET A 1 -12.25 0.56 16.29
CA MET A 1 -12.09 1.08 14.93
C MET A 1 -11.94 -0.06 13.92
N ILE A 2 -10.81 -0.78 13.85
CA ILE A 2 -10.67 -1.96 12.95
C ILE A 2 -11.74 -3.01 13.30
N LYS A 3 -12.10 -3.16 14.57
CA LYS A 3 -13.15 -4.09 15.02
C LYS A 3 -14.52 -3.85 14.39
N ASP A 4 -14.84 -2.63 14.01
CA ASP A 4 -16.14 -2.24 13.46
C ASP A 4 -16.23 -2.40 11.94
N ILE A 5 -15.12 -2.69 11.25
CA ILE A 5 -15.09 -2.92 9.81
C ILE A 5 -15.80 -4.24 9.50
N LYS A 6 -16.75 -4.22 8.60
CA LYS A 6 -17.41 -5.43 8.10
C LYS A 6 -16.80 -5.86 6.77
N GLU A 7 -16.56 -7.15 6.61
CA GLU A 7 -15.76 -7.71 5.50
C GLU A 7 -16.27 -7.32 4.11
N ASN A 8 -17.58 -7.31 3.92
CA ASN A 8 -18.19 -7.07 2.62
C ASN A 8 -18.78 -5.65 2.46
N GLU A 9 -18.51 -4.75 3.41
CA GLU A 9 -19.05 -3.40 3.41
C GLU A 9 -17.93 -2.38 3.25
N PHE A 10 -18.09 -1.48 2.28
CA PHE A 10 -17.25 -0.30 2.15
C PHE A 10 -17.38 0.58 3.40
N SER A 11 -16.24 0.99 3.95
CA SER A 11 -16.22 1.90 5.09
C SER A 11 -15.05 2.90 5.03
N PHE A 12 -15.13 3.95 5.82
CA PHE A 12 -14.10 4.97 5.96
C PHE A 12 -14.17 5.60 7.36
N GLY A 13 -13.05 6.17 7.80
CA GLY A 13 -12.93 6.83 9.10
C GLY A 13 -11.55 7.38 9.34
N SER A 14 -11.16 7.56 10.60
CA SER A 14 -9.83 8.06 10.98
C SER A 14 -9.23 7.22 12.10
N ILE A 15 -7.93 6.92 11.97
CA ILE A 15 -7.14 6.25 13.02
C ILE A 15 -6.52 7.23 14.00
N LYS A 16 -6.63 8.54 13.71
CA LYS A 16 -6.06 9.65 14.52
C LYS A 16 -4.54 9.56 14.74
N GLU A 17 -3.86 8.69 14.02
CA GLU A 17 -2.43 8.44 14.13
C GLU A 17 -1.77 8.49 12.76
N LYS A 18 -0.55 9.03 12.72
CA LYS A 18 0.29 9.01 11.53
C LYS A 18 1.11 7.71 11.54
N LEU A 19 0.79 6.79 10.62
CA LEU A 19 1.44 5.48 10.57
C LEU A 19 2.86 5.53 10.00
N PHE A 20 3.09 6.39 9.02
CA PHE A 20 4.34 6.40 8.26
C PHE A 20 4.65 7.78 7.70
N THR A 21 5.92 8.12 7.58
CA THR A 21 6.42 9.45 7.18
C THR A 21 7.40 9.37 6.02
N PHE A 22 7.62 10.50 5.32
CA PHE A 22 8.67 10.60 4.30
C PHE A 22 10.07 10.33 4.85
N LYS A 23 10.35 10.68 6.11
CA LYS A 23 11.62 10.37 6.75
C LYS A 23 11.83 8.87 6.92
N GLU A 24 10.77 8.15 7.34
CA GLU A 24 10.79 6.69 7.45
C GLU A 24 10.89 6.04 6.06
N LEU A 25 10.20 6.59 5.05
CA LEU A 25 10.33 6.14 3.66
C LEU A 25 11.76 6.29 3.15
N GLU A 26 12.41 7.45 3.38
CA GLU A 26 13.80 7.69 3.00
C GLU A 26 14.73 6.66 3.67
N THR A 27 14.53 6.41 4.96
CA THR A 27 15.27 5.38 5.69
C THR A 27 15.05 4.01 5.06
N LEU A 28 13.80 3.63 4.80
CA LEU A 28 13.44 2.34 4.22
C LEU A 28 14.04 2.14 2.81
N LEU A 29 14.06 3.20 1.99
CA LEU A 29 14.66 3.17 0.65
C LEU A 29 16.18 3.05 0.66
N ASN A 30 16.84 3.51 1.74
CA ASN A 30 18.28 3.41 1.91
C ASN A 30 18.74 2.13 2.62
N LEU A 31 17.83 1.40 3.24
CA LEU A 31 18.13 0.09 3.83
C LEU A 31 18.16 -0.98 2.75
N ARG A 32 19.09 -1.93 2.89
CA ARG A 32 19.03 -3.16 2.10
C ARG A 32 17.68 -3.84 2.37
N PRO A 33 16.98 -4.31 1.34
CA PRO A 33 15.79 -5.13 1.57
C PRO A 33 16.20 -6.36 2.37
N PHE A 34 15.62 -6.52 3.55
CA PHE A 34 15.89 -7.68 4.40
C PHE A 34 15.25 -8.96 3.86
N THR A 35 14.34 -8.82 2.93
CA THR A 35 13.66 -9.94 2.28
C THR A 35 13.81 -9.82 0.77
N ASN A 36 14.02 -10.92 0.10
CA ASN A 36 14.07 -10.99 -1.36
C ASN A 36 12.70 -10.67 -2.01
N ASN A 37 11.65 -10.50 -1.22
CA ASN A 37 10.28 -10.31 -1.69
C ASN A 37 9.88 -8.83 -1.77
N ARG A 38 10.63 -7.91 -1.13
CA ARG A 38 10.33 -6.48 -1.22
C ARG A 38 10.68 -5.95 -2.59
N ARG A 39 9.67 -5.47 -3.29
CA ARG A 39 9.80 -4.94 -4.65
C ARG A 39 9.49 -3.46 -4.69
N PHE A 40 10.26 -2.72 -5.46
CA PHE A 40 9.96 -1.36 -5.84
C PHE A 40 9.24 -1.38 -7.19
N ILE A 41 8.07 -0.78 -7.24
CA ILE A 41 7.25 -0.74 -8.44
C ILE A 41 6.85 0.70 -8.73
N PHE A 42 6.94 1.06 -10.00
CA PHE A 42 6.44 2.32 -10.54
C PHE A 42 5.24 2.06 -11.43
N THR A 43 4.21 2.92 -11.36
CA THR A 43 3.04 2.83 -12.23
C THR A 43 2.53 4.19 -12.64
N LYS A 44 2.14 4.32 -13.91
CA LYS A 44 1.36 5.43 -14.46
C LYS A 44 -0.09 5.04 -14.72
N SER A 45 -0.36 3.75 -14.89
CA SER A 45 -1.70 3.21 -15.15
C SER A 45 -1.69 1.71 -14.83
N THR A 46 -2.84 1.07 -14.85
CA THR A 46 -2.95 -0.37 -14.62
C THR A 46 -2.08 -1.20 -15.57
N ASN A 47 -1.89 -0.73 -16.81
CA ASN A 47 -1.17 -1.45 -17.85
C ASN A 47 0.28 -0.96 -18.04
N ARG A 48 0.71 0.07 -17.31
CA ARG A 48 2.06 0.66 -17.44
C ARG A 48 2.77 0.58 -16.11
N ARG A 49 3.21 -0.63 -15.77
CA ARG A 49 4.02 -0.93 -14.59
C ARG A 49 5.47 -1.09 -15.01
N PHE A 50 6.35 -0.61 -14.16
CA PHE A 50 7.77 -0.93 -14.18
C PHE A 50 8.12 -1.47 -12.81
N GLU A 51 8.67 -2.68 -12.77
CA GLU A 51 9.13 -3.33 -11.56
C GLU A 51 10.66 -3.31 -11.56
N TRP A 52 11.23 -2.79 -10.48
CA TRP A 52 12.67 -2.87 -10.27
C TRP A 52 12.99 -4.16 -9.54
N ASP A 53 13.63 -5.06 -10.24
CA ASP A 53 14.11 -6.29 -9.64
C ASP A 53 15.36 -6.01 -8.81
N ASN A 54 15.29 -6.31 -7.50
CA ASN A 54 16.42 -6.20 -6.59
C ASN A 54 17.49 -7.26 -6.81
N ASN A 55 17.30 -8.18 -7.74
CA ASN A 55 18.31 -9.17 -8.12
C ASN A 55 19.54 -8.57 -8.80
N TYR A 56 19.61 -7.25 -8.92
CA TYR A 56 20.87 -6.57 -9.28
C TYR A 56 21.82 -6.57 -8.08
N TRP A 57 22.28 -7.76 -7.76
CA TRP A 57 23.18 -8.16 -6.69
C TRP A 57 24.63 -7.70 -6.91
N ALA A 58 24.96 -7.12 -8.03
CA ALA A 58 26.31 -6.88 -8.50
C ALA A 58 26.99 -5.65 -7.91
N SER A 59 26.34 -4.87 -7.07
CA SER A 59 27.00 -3.73 -6.42
C SER A 59 26.71 -3.74 -4.93
N ASP A 60 27.70 -3.37 -4.12
CA ASP A 60 27.56 -3.08 -2.68
C ASP A 60 26.54 -1.94 -2.39
N ARG A 61 25.95 -1.39 -3.43
CA ARG A 61 24.95 -0.32 -3.42
C ARG A 61 23.55 -0.87 -3.71
N ASN A 62 23.10 -1.86 -2.96
CA ASN A 62 21.76 -2.44 -3.07
C ASN A 62 20.67 -1.48 -2.57
N CYS A 63 20.77 -0.20 -2.84
CA CYS A 63 19.71 0.77 -2.60
C CYS A 63 19.13 1.21 -3.94
N TRP A 64 17.82 1.47 -3.95
CA TRP A 64 17.20 2.03 -5.14
C TRP A 64 17.76 3.44 -5.42
N PRO A 65 18.09 3.76 -6.67
CA PRO A 65 18.70 5.04 -7.00
C PRO A 65 17.70 6.19 -6.76
N ILE A 66 17.94 6.99 -5.72
CA ILE A 66 17.06 8.07 -5.29
C ILE A 66 16.80 9.09 -6.41
N SER A 67 17.77 9.36 -7.27
CA SER A 67 17.58 10.24 -8.43
C SER A 67 16.54 9.71 -9.41
N LEU A 68 16.55 8.41 -9.67
CA LEU A 68 15.53 7.76 -10.51
C LEU A 68 14.16 7.77 -9.84
N ILE A 69 14.09 7.46 -8.54
CA ILE A 69 12.84 7.51 -7.76
C ILE A 69 12.23 8.92 -7.83
N LYS A 70 13.03 9.96 -7.60
CA LYS A 70 12.58 11.37 -7.72
C LYS A 70 12.07 11.71 -9.12
N LYS A 71 12.67 11.15 -10.17
CA LYS A 71 12.18 11.31 -11.55
C LYS A 71 10.87 10.60 -11.76
N LEU A 72 10.77 9.33 -11.38
CA LEU A 72 9.58 8.50 -11.56
C LEU A 72 8.37 9.07 -10.81
N THR A 73 8.56 9.52 -9.58
CA THR A 73 7.47 10.06 -8.75
C THR A 73 6.89 11.38 -9.23
N LYS A 74 7.55 12.08 -10.16
CA LYS A 74 6.97 13.24 -10.86
C LYS A 74 5.94 12.84 -11.90
N GLU A 75 6.08 11.65 -12.47
CA GLU A 75 5.25 11.18 -13.56
C GLU A 75 4.15 10.21 -13.11
N GLY A 76 4.39 9.49 -12.02
CA GLY A 76 3.50 8.46 -11.53
C GLY A 76 3.67 8.12 -10.06
N THR A 77 3.00 7.08 -9.64
CA THR A 77 3.06 6.57 -8.28
C THR A 77 4.09 5.45 -8.17
N CYS A 78 4.95 5.53 -7.15
CA CYS A 78 5.82 4.43 -6.76
C CYS A 78 5.22 3.68 -5.57
N TYR A 79 5.52 2.40 -5.44
CA TYR A 79 5.17 1.66 -4.24
C TYR A 79 6.15 0.54 -3.93
N LEU A 80 6.26 0.24 -2.64
CA LEU A 80 7.02 -0.88 -2.10
C LEU A 80 6.06 -1.97 -1.66
N THR A 81 6.35 -3.21 -1.97
CA THR A 81 5.64 -4.38 -1.47
C THR A 81 6.30 -4.92 -0.21
N ASP A 82 5.64 -5.84 0.48
CA ASP A 82 6.19 -6.55 1.66
C ASP A 82 6.68 -5.58 2.75
N CYS A 83 5.81 -4.66 3.14
CA CYS A 83 6.10 -3.61 4.12
C CYS A 83 5.32 -3.77 5.44
N SER A 84 4.70 -4.92 5.69
CA SER A 84 3.93 -5.17 6.93
C SER A 84 4.75 -5.01 8.21
N ARG A 85 6.08 -5.07 8.09
CA ARG A 85 7.02 -4.89 9.20
C ARG A 85 7.95 -3.69 9.03
N ALA A 86 7.55 -2.68 8.26
CA ALA A 86 8.37 -1.50 8.00
C ALA A 86 8.58 -0.64 9.26
N ASN A 87 7.60 -0.59 10.14
CA ASN A 87 7.70 -0.05 11.50
C ASN A 87 6.66 -0.70 12.42
N LEU A 88 6.77 -0.45 13.73
CA LEU A 88 5.89 -1.06 14.73
C LEU A 88 4.41 -0.70 14.53
N LYS A 89 4.09 0.52 14.10
CA LYS A 89 2.70 0.95 13.89
C LYS A 89 2.04 0.22 12.73
N ILE A 90 2.75 0.08 11.61
CA ILE A 90 2.28 -0.71 10.46
C ILE A 90 2.10 -2.16 10.87
N ASN A 91 3.08 -2.73 11.60
CA ASN A 91 2.99 -4.11 12.07
C ASN A 91 1.75 -4.32 12.95
N ASN A 92 1.48 -3.45 13.91
CA ASN A 92 0.33 -3.56 14.78
C ASN A 92 -1.01 -3.54 14.01
N ILE A 93 -1.13 -2.68 13.00
CA ILE A 93 -2.32 -2.64 12.12
C ILE A 93 -2.44 -3.94 11.33
N ALA A 94 -1.33 -4.45 10.78
CA ALA A 94 -1.33 -5.72 10.04
C ALA A 94 -1.79 -6.88 10.96
N ASP A 95 -1.23 -6.99 12.16
CA ASP A 95 -1.58 -8.03 13.14
C ASP A 95 -3.05 -7.93 13.58
N GLU A 96 -3.59 -6.71 13.78
CA GLU A 96 -5.01 -6.51 14.10
C GLU A 96 -5.93 -6.93 12.95
N LEU A 97 -5.55 -6.63 11.70
CA LEU A 97 -6.30 -7.04 10.52
C LEU A 97 -6.23 -8.55 10.31
N GLU A 98 -5.07 -9.18 10.49
CA GLU A 98 -4.90 -10.64 10.42
C GLU A 98 -5.79 -11.35 11.43
N LYS A 99 -5.79 -10.91 12.69
CA LYS A 99 -6.67 -11.44 13.74
C LYS A 99 -8.15 -11.27 13.42
N LYS A 100 -8.52 -10.10 12.87
CA LYS A 100 -9.91 -9.80 12.59
C LYS A 100 -10.49 -10.63 11.43
N PHE A 101 -9.70 -10.79 10.37
CA PHE A 101 -10.17 -11.42 9.12
C PHE A 101 -9.72 -12.88 8.99
N ASP A 102 -8.98 -13.40 9.96
CA ASP A 102 -8.35 -14.73 9.91
C ASP A 102 -7.64 -14.96 8.56
N SER A 103 -6.84 -13.99 8.14
CA SER A 103 -6.27 -13.95 6.79
C SER A 103 -4.93 -13.24 6.78
N PRO A 104 -3.95 -13.71 6.00
CA PRO A 104 -2.67 -13.02 5.85
C PRO A 104 -2.85 -11.61 5.30
N VAL A 105 -2.07 -10.67 5.83
CA VAL A 105 -2.07 -9.26 5.43
C VAL A 105 -0.69 -8.87 4.89
N ASP A 106 -0.67 -8.27 3.71
CA ASP A 106 0.53 -7.63 3.17
C ASP A 106 0.32 -6.11 3.08
N CYS A 107 1.31 -5.35 3.51
CA CYS A 107 1.28 -3.89 3.41
C CYS A 107 2.11 -3.41 2.24
N HIS A 108 1.49 -2.63 1.35
CA HIS A 108 2.18 -1.88 0.32
C HIS A 108 2.24 -0.39 0.70
N ILE A 109 3.42 0.23 0.58
CA ILE A 109 3.60 1.66 0.81
C ILE A 109 3.62 2.37 -0.54
N TYR A 110 2.55 3.12 -0.84
CA TYR A 110 2.42 3.95 -2.03
C TYR A 110 2.88 5.36 -1.76
N PHE A 111 3.63 5.95 -2.69
CA PHE A 111 4.07 7.33 -2.56
C PHE A 111 4.22 8.04 -3.90
N SER A 112 4.06 9.36 -3.88
CA SER A 112 4.34 10.27 -5.00
C SER A 112 4.89 11.60 -4.47
N LEU A 113 5.61 12.33 -5.32
CA LEU A 113 6.22 13.62 -4.98
C LEU A 113 5.64 14.75 -5.82
N HIS A 114 4.54 14.53 -6.51
CA HIS A 114 3.90 15.51 -7.36
C HIS A 114 2.38 15.36 -7.34
N GLU A 115 1.65 16.47 -7.24
CA GLU A 115 0.19 16.51 -7.39
C GLU A 115 -0.20 15.96 -8.76
N GLY A 116 -1.29 15.20 -8.80
CA GLY A 116 -1.79 14.61 -10.04
C GLY A 116 -0.90 13.51 -10.63
N SER A 117 0.17 13.07 -9.92
CA SER A 117 0.93 11.90 -10.32
C SER A 117 0.00 10.76 -10.69
N ALA A 118 0.15 10.21 -11.89
CA ALA A 118 -0.68 9.11 -12.36
C ALA A 118 -0.56 7.89 -11.43
N SER A 119 -1.61 7.14 -11.30
CA SER A 119 -1.67 5.90 -10.54
C SER A 119 -2.44 4.87 -11.35
N PHE A 120 -2.94 3.80 -10.71
CA PHE A 120 -3.80 2.86 -11.39
C PHE A 120 -5.07 3.53 -11.90
N ASP A 121 -5.50 3.13 -13.10
CA ASP A 121 -6.81 3.46 -13.63
C ASP A 121 -7.91 2.83 -12.76
N LYS A 122 -9.16 3.04 -13.14
CA LYS A 122 -10.28 2.35 -12.52
C LYS A 122 -10.06 0.83 -12.59
N HIS A 123 -9.90 0.20 -11.43
CA HIS A 123 -9.65 -1.25 -11.30
C HIS A 123 -10.38 -1.82 -10.10
N LYS A 124 -10.30 -3.12 -9.93
CA LYS A 124 -10.73 -3.86 -8.74
C LYS A 124 -9.64 -4.82 -8.31
N ASP A 125 -9.52 -5.04 -7.03
CA ASP A 125 -8.58 -5.99 -6.44
C ASP A 125 -9.26 -7.31 -6.09
N LEU A 126 -8.46 -8.38 -6.04
CA LEU A 126 -8.91 -9.69 -5.57
C LEU A 126 -8.87 -9.81 -4.04
N ALA A 127 -8.19 -8.89 -3.36
CA ALA A 127 -8.08 -8.80 -1.91
C ALA A 127 -8.95 -7.66 -1.37
N ASN A 128 -9.40 -7.77 -0.13
CA ASN A 128 -9.91 -6.62 0.60
C ASN A 128 -8.75 -5.68 0.90
N ASN A 129 -8.96 -4.36 0.82
CA ASN A 129 -7.93 -3.37 1.07
C ASN A 129 -8.32 -2.42 2.20
N PHE A 130 -7.49 -2.36 3.25
CA PHE A 130 -7.55 -1.32 4.26
C PHE A 130 -6.43 -0.31 3.97
N ILE A 131 -6.80 0.91 3.59
CA ILE A 131 -5.86 1.92 3.10
C ILE A 131 -5.86 3.11 4.04
N VAL A 132 -4.68 3.52 4.51
CA VAL A 132 -4.48 4.67 5.39
C VAL A 132 -3.69 5.75 4.67
N ALA A 133 -4.20 6.97 4.66
CA ALA A 133 -3.44 8.15 4.23
C ALA A 133 -2.45 8.54 5.34
N CYS A 134 -1.14 8.43 5.07
CA CYS A 134 -0.09 8.67 6.05
C CYS A 134 0.49 10.08 5.98
N GLU A 135 0.68 10.61 4.78
CA GLU A 135 1.04 12.01 4.52
C GLU A 135 0.38 12.52 3.24
N GLY A 136 0.05 13.82 3.22
CA GLY A 136 -0.64 14.44 2.10
C GLY A 136 -2.11 14.04 2.00
N GLU A 137 -2.71 14.31 0.85
CA GLU A 137 -4.11 14.04 0.57
C GLU A 137 -4.27 13.15 -0.66
N ILE A 138 -5.28 12.30 -0.63
CA ILE A 138 -5.62 11.40 -1.72
C ILE A 138 -7.14 11.33 -1.89
N LYS A 139 -7.60 11.40 -3.12
CA LYS A 139 -9.00 11.19 -3.49
C LYS A 139 -9.20 9.74 -3.93
N PHE A 140 -10.19 9.08 -3.36
CA PHE A 140 -10.70 7.81 -3.84
C PHE A 140 -12.04 7.99 -4.54
N GLU A 141 -12.17 7.40 -5.71
CA GLU A 141 -13.41 7.22 -6.46
C GLU A 141 -13.82 5.76 -6.35
N ILE A 142 -14.95 5.48 -5.71
CA ILE A 142 -15.47 4.14 -5.46
C ILE A 142 -16.72 3.96 -6.32
N PHE A 143 -16.78 2.87 -7.07
CA PHE A 143 -17.85 2.61 -8.03
C PHE A 143 -18.70 1.43 -7.53
N LEU A 144 -19.70 1.76 -6.72
CA LEU A 144 -20.79 0.89 -6.32
C LEU A 144 -22.01 1.12 -7.25
N ASN A 145 -23.23 0.95 -6.75
CA ASN A 145 -24.46 1.33 -7.49
C ASN A 145 -24.46 2.81 -7.90
N LYS A 146 -23.77 3.65 -7.13
CA LYS A 146 -23.44 5.04 -7.42
C LYS A 146 -21.97 5.30 -7.19
N LYS A 147 -21.40 6.29 -7.88
CA LYS A 147 -20.03 6.76 -7.65
C LYS A 147 -19.97 7.51 -6.32
N ILE A 148 -19.08 7.05 -5.43
CA ILE A 148 -18.76 7.72 -4.16
C ILE A 148 -17.38 8.32 -4.29
N ILE A 149 -17.21 9.57 -3.86
CA ILE A 149 -15.93 10.25 -3.81
C ILE A 149 -15.57 10.49 -2.35
N LYS A 150 -14.38 10.06 -1.94
CA LYS A 150 -13.80 10.32 -0.62
C LYS A 150 -12.44 10.97 -0.76
N LYS A 151 -12.25 12.10 -0.07
CA LYS A 151 -10.93 12.71 0.13
C LYS A 151 -10.43 12.24 1.49
N LEU A 152 -9.24 11.67 1.51
CA LEU A 152 -8.55 11.25 2.73
C LEU A 152 -7.39 12.20 2.96
N LYS A 153 -7.26 12.66 4.18
CA LYS A 153 -6.11 13.39 4.71
C LYS A 153 -5.33 12.52 5.69
N THR A 154 -4.16 12.96 6.08
CA THR A 154 -3.32 12.24 7.05
C THR A 154 -4.13 11.72 8.25
N GLY A 155 -4.03 10.42 8.51
CA GLY A 155 -4.76 9.72 9.57
C GLY A 155 -6.14 9.19 9.17
N ASP A 156 -6.64 9.52 7.99
CA ASP A 156 -7.89 8.93 7.50
C ASP A 156 -7.64 7.56 6.86
N TYR A 157 -8.63 6.70 6.93
CA TYR A 157 -8.62 5.40 6.26
C TYR A 157 -9.86 5.15 5.41
N ILE A 158 -9.70 4.25 4.47
CA ILE A 158 -10.78 3.69 3.67
C ILE A 158 -10.61 2.17 3.62
N TYR A 159 -11.72 1.44 3.75
CA TYR A 159 -11.77 -0.01 3.54
C TYR A 159 -12.58 -0.30 2.30
N ILE A 160 -11.99 -1.03 1.38
CA ILE A 160 -12.58 -1.37 0.08
C ILE A 160 -12.63 -2.90 -0.02
N PRO A 161 -13.83 -3.50 -0.05
CA PRO A 161 -13.97 -4.95 -0.25
C PRO A 161 -13.41 -5.41 -1.60
N ALA A 162 -12.98 -6.66 -1.65
CA ALA A 162 -12.56 -7.31 -2.89
C ALA A 162 -13.64 -7.21 -3.98
N GLY A 163 -13.22 -6.99 -5.21
CA GLY A 163 -14.12 -6.87 -6.36
C GLY A 163 -14.78 -5.51 -6.54
N VAL A 164 -14.65 -4.58 -5.59
CA VAL A 164 -15.18 -3.22 -5.72
C VAL A 164 -14.28 -2.38 -6.61
N TYR A 165 -14.84 -1.82 -7.69
CA TYR A 165 -14.10 -0.94 -8.59
C TYR A 165 -13.78 0.38 -7.88
N HIS A 166 -12.51 0.78 -8.00
CA HIS A 166 -12.04 2.04 -7.42
C HIS A 166 -10.90 2.67 -8.23
N ARG A 167 -10.60 3.92 -7.90
CA ARG A 167 -9.45 4.66 -8.42
C ARG A 167 -8.92 5.60 -7.34
N ALA A 168 -7.61 5.67 -7.21
CA ALA A 168 -6.91 6.59 -6.32
C ALA A 168 -6.26 7.73 -7.11
N VAL A 169 -6.39 8.99 -6.63
CA VAL A 169 -5.82 10.18 -7.26
C VAL A 169 -5.13 11.03 -6.20
N PRO A 170 -3.80 11.20 -6.24
CA PRO A 170 -3.08 12.13 -5.37
C PRO A 170 -3.58 13.57 -5.53
N LEU A 171 -3.75 14.27 -4.42
CA LEU A 171 -4.23 15.66 -4.40
C LEU A 171 -3.16 16.65 -3.91
N THR A 172 -2.02 16.17 -3.46
CA THR A 172 -0.91 17.00 -2.97
C THR A 172 0.40 16.54 -3.58
N ASP A 173 1.38 17.44 -3.65
CA ASP A 173 2.72 17.15 -4.20
C ASP A 173 3.38 15.97 -3.50
N LYS A 174 3.26 15.92 -2.17
CA LYS A 174 3.82 14.81 -1.39
C LYS A 174 2.68 13.98 -0.81
N ARG A 175 2.67 12.70 -1.14
CA ARG A 175 1.68 11.77 -0.63
C ARG A 175 2.30 10.43 -0.29
N ILE A 176 1.94 9.90 0.89
CA ILE A 176 2.19 8.50 1.30
C ILE A 176 0.87 7.89 1.75
N SER A 177 0.62 6.66 1.33
CA SER A 177 -0.44 5.82 1.88
C SER A 177 0.06 4.39 2.10
N CYS A 178 -0.40 3.76 3.16
CA CYS A 178 -0.22 2.34 3.45
C CYS A 178 -1.48 1.60 3.05
N SER A 179 -1.36 0.63 2.14
CA SER A 179 -2.46 -0.23 1.70
C SER A 179 -2.22 -1.64 2.22
N PHE A 180 -3.08 -2.11 3.09
CA PHE A 180 -3.05 -3.44 3.67
C PHE A 180 -3.99 -4.34 2.85
N ALA A 181 -3.39 -5.22 2.06
CA ALA A 181 -4.11 -6.21 1.27
C ALA A 181 -4.40 -7.44 2.14
N ILE A 182 -5.69 -7.68 2.42
CA ILE A 182 -6.18 -8.80 3.23
C ILE A 182 -6.61 -9.89 2.24
N LYS A 183 -5.83 -10.94 2.13
CA LYS A 183 -6.09 -12.03 1.19
C LYS A 183 -7.19 -12.92 1.75
N LYS A 184 -8.29 -13.09 0.99
CA LYS A 184 -9.22 -14.17 1.31
C LYS A 184 -8.47 -15.51 1.21
N PRO A 185 -8.67 -16.44 2.15
CA PRO A 185 -8.28 -17.81 1.92
C PRO A 185 -9.02 -18.25 0.64
N SER A 186 -8.29 -18.46 -0.45
CA SER A 186 -8.83 -19.21 -1.58
C SER A 186 -9.24 -20.57 -0.99
N GLY A 187 -10.52 -20.94 -1.05
CA GLY A 187 -11.04 -22.15 -0.44
C GLY A 187 -10.37 -23.40 -0.99
N GLY A 188 -9.27 -23.78 -0.41
CA GLY A 188 -8.39 -24.88 -0.76
C GLY A 188 -6.98 -24.50 -0.40
N ILE A 189 -6.41 -25.20 0.59
CA ILE A 189 -5.01 -25.21 0.99
C ILE A 189 -4.45 -23.79 1.19
N ARG A 190 -4.37 -23.37 2.45
CA ARG A 190 -3.42 -22.34 2.85
C ARG A 190 -2.10 -22.72 2.21
N GLU A 191 -1.62 -21.97 1.24
CA GLU A 191 -0.18 -21.95 1.01
C GLU A 191 0.39 -21.42 2.33
N GLU A 192 0.87 -22.32 3.16
CA GLU A 192 1.58 -22.00 4.38
C GLU A 192 2.72 -21.08 3.96
N ARG A 193 2.60 -19.82 4.29
CA ARG A 193 3.71 -18.91 4.14
C ARG A 193 4.73 -19.33 5.18
N THR A 194 5.79 -19.98 4.70
CA THR A 194 6.92 -20.51 5.47
C THR A 194 7.65 -19.48 6.35
N TRP A 195 7.26 -18.23 6.35
CA TRP A 195 7.86 -17.21 7.20
C TRP A 195 7.47 -17.30 8.69
N LEU A 196 6.48 -18.15 9.05
CA LEU A 196 6.14 -18.47 10.44
C LEU A 196 7.03 -19.57 11.03
N GLU A 197 7.85 -20.23 10.24
CA GLU A 197 8.76 -21.30 10.70
C GLU A 197 10.15 -20.81 11.11
N ILE A 198 10.37 -19.48 11.13
CA ILE A 198 11.64 -18.89 11.56
C ILE A 198 11.45 -18.24 12.94
N VAL A 199 11.09 -19.05 13.92
CA VAL A 199 11.21 -18.69 15.32
C VAL A 199 11.91 -19.80 16.05
#